data_88fd6d35f2629841f548fc9a51a33ab3
#
_entry.id   88fd6d35f2629841f548fc9a51a33ab3
#
_cell.length_a   1.000
_cell.length_b   1.000
_cell.length_c   1.000
_cell.angle_alpha   90.00
_cell.angle_beta   90.00
_cell.angle_gamma   90.00
#
_symmetry.space_group_name_H-M   'P 1'
#
loop_
_entity.id
_entity.type
_entity.pdbx_description
1 polymer ?
#
loop_
_entity_poly.entity_id
_entity_poly.type
_entity_poly.pdbx_seq_one_letter_code
_entity_poly.pdbx_strand_id
1 'polypeptide(L)'
;FQYSVRFDLLYRAFLRGWERDADAVREFRNANPWVEDYALYMALKRSQDMRSWETWPEEIRLRRPGAAETYAVRLGDDVHFFIYLQYLFFGQWDALRSYVHALGLEIIGDLPIYVPYDSCDVWANPSLFQLDETGLPTGVAGCPPDYFSADGQLWGNPLYDWERMRQTDYAWWKERIAAAARLFDVIRIDHFRGLESYWAIPYGDKTARGGKWVKGPGHDFVRAMQERFPDLRLIAEDLGFLTDDVIRLQKDSGWPGMKVLEFAFDSREPSNYLPHRYIRNCICYSGTHDNETLAQWLAQTSETARAYAAEYLGLTEQEGYAWGILRSGLASVADTFIAQLQDYLGLGAEAEASAPLLQPVLTYQLILPDGADAHSALITVSYTHLRAHETCA
;
A
#
# COMPACT_ATOMS: atom_id res chain seq x y z
N PHE A 1 17.75 17.11 5.87
CA PHE A 1 17.45 18.17 6.85
C PHE A 1 16.21 17.86 7.67
N GLN A 2 15.06 17.55 7.07
CA GLN A 2 13.83 17.27 7.82
C GLN A 2 13.92 16.01 8.69
N TYR A 3 14.56 14.96 8.19
CA TYR A 3 14.72 13.70 8.90
C TYR A 3 15.56 13.88 10.16
N SER A 4 16.75 14.47 10.06
CA SER A 4 17.64 14.66 11.21
C SER A 4 17.01 15.53 12.30
N VAL A 5 16.36 16.64 11.97
CA VAL A 5 15.72 17.53 12.94
C VAL A 5 14.55 16.84 13.66
N ARG A 6 13.72 16.07 12.92
CA ARG A 6 12.60 15.32 13.52
C ARG A 6 13.12 14.25 14.51
N PHE A 7 14.12 13.48 14.10
CA PHE A 7 14.66 12.43 14.94
C PHE A 7 15.32 12.98 16.21
N ASP A 8 16.00 14.13 16.15
CA ASP A 8 16.55 14.79 17.33
C ASP A 8 15.44 15.20 18.33
N LEU A 9 14.33 15.76 17.83
CA LEU A 9 13.20 16.13 18.67
C LEU A 9 12.52 14.89 19.28
N LEU A 10 12.32 13.84 18.48
CA LEU A 10 11.74 12.58 18.94
C LEU A 10 12.64 11.88 19.96
N TYR A 11 13.96 11.94 19.78
CA TYR A 11 14.90 11.38 20.76
C TYR A 11 14.86 12.13 22.09
N ARG A 12 14.74 13.46 22.07
CA ARG A 12 14.51 14.24 23.29
C ARG A 12 13.18 13.92 23.96
N ALA A 13 12.13 13.65 23.19
CA ALA A 13 10.85 13.20 23.71
C ALA A 13 10.97 11.81 24.38
N PHE A 14 11.69 10.89 23.74
CA PHE A 14 12.00 9.57 24.28
C PHE A 14 12.73 9.67 25.63
N LEU A 15 13.82 10.45 25.72
CA LEU A 15 14.57 10.62 26.98
C LEU A 15 13.74 11.16 28.14
N ARG A 16 12.68 11.93 27.83
CA ARG A 16 11.78 12.49 28.87
C ARG A 16 10.62 11.55 29.19
N GLY A 17 10.20 10.74 28.20
CA GLY A 17 8.97 9.95 28.29
C GLY A 17 9.20 8.50 28.72
N TRP A 18 10.33 7.92 28.39
CA TRP A 18 10.58 6.48 28.53
C TRP A 18 10.27 5.94 29.93
N GLU A 19 10.88 6.56 30.98
CA GLU A 19 10.64 6.15 32.37
C GLU A 19 9.21 6.47 32.82
N ARG A 20 8.68 7.62 32.42
CA ARG A 20 7.31 8.03 32.76
C ARG A 20 6.27 7.06 32.22
N ASP A 21 6.46 6.61 31.00
CA ASP A 21 5.49 5.80 30.23
C ASP A 21 5.84 4.29 30.30
N ALA A 22 6.78 3.89 31.16
CA ALA A 22 7.37 2.54 31.19
C ALA A 22 6.33 1.40 31.26
N ASP A 23 5.29 1.56 32.05
CA ASP A 23 4.24 0.54 32.21
C ASP A 23 3.41 0.43 30.91
N ALA A 24 2.99 1.54 30.33
CA ALA A 24 2.23 1.56 29.08
C ALA A 24 3.06 1.05 27.91
N VAL A 25 4.36 1.37 27.83
CA VAL A 25 5.29 0.83 26.83
C VAL A 25 5.43 -0.68 26.99
N ARG A 26 5.51 -1.19 28.21
CA ARG A 26 5.57 -2.63 28.46
C ARG A 26 4.30 -3.36 28.01
N GLU A 27 3.12 -2.78 28.27
CA GLU A 27 1.84 -3.29 27.78
C GLU A 27 1.79 -3.30 26.24
N PHE A 28 2.23 -2.19 25.62
CA PHE A 28 2.32 -2.09 24.16
C PHE A 28 3.23 -3.18 23.58
N ARG A 29 4.42 -3.41 24.13
CA ARG A 29 5.35 -4.46 23.70
C ARG A 29 4.71 -5.85 23.78
N ASN A 30 4.05 -6.15 24.90
CA ASN A 30 3.38 -7.44 25.12
C ASN A 30 2.25 -7.69 24.11
N ALA A 31 1.52 -6.62 23.76
CA ALA A 31 0.45 -6.68 22.76
C ALA A 31 0.96 -6.69 21.30
N ASN A 32 2.22 -6.32 21.08
CA ASN A 32 2.82 -6.14 19.74
C ASN A 32 4.22 -6.79 19.66
N PRO A 33 4.35 -8.11 19.74
CA PRO A 33 5.67 -8.78 19.75
C PRO A 33 6.56 -8.45 18.55
N TRP A 34 5.96 -8.12 17.40
CA TRP A 34 6.67 -7.72 16.18
C TRP A 34 7.57 -6.50 16.37
N VAL A 35 7.27 -5.66 17.37
CA VAL A 35 8.02 -4.41 17.62
C VAL A 35 9.46 -4.65 18.01
N GLU A 36 9.77 -5.81 18.60
CA GLU A 36 11.13 -6.18 19.00
C GLU A 36 12.05 -6.34 17.80
N ASP A 37 11.64 -7.13 16.80
CA ASP A 37 12.41 -7.29 15.57
C ASP A 37 12.50 -5.98 14.78
N TYR A 38 11.40 -5.23 14.71
CA TYR A 38 11.39 -3.92 14.04
C TYR A 38 12.36 -2.93 14.70
N ALA A 39 12.32 -2.81 16.01
CA ALA A 39 13.18 -1.88 16.74
C ALA A 39 14.66 -2.27 16.64
N LEU A 40 14.96 -3.57 16.74
CA LEU A 40 16.31 -4.06 16.52
C LEU A 40 16.80 -3.79 15.11
N TYR A 41 15.96 -4.05 14.09
CA TYR A 41 16.28 -3.74 12.69
C TYR A 41 16.60 -2.26 12.51
N MET A 42 15.78 -1.36 13.04
CA MET A 42 16.00 0.09 12.93
C MET A 42 17.23 0.57 13.72
N ALA A 43 17.49 0.00 14.89
CA ALA A 43 18.71 0.27 15.65
C ALA A 43 19.97 -0.17 14.89
N LEU A 44 19.92 -1.33 14.24
CA LEU A 44 20.97 -1.82 13.36
C LEU A 44 21.17 -0.90 12.15
N LYS A 45 20.07 -0.52 11.45
CA LYS A 45 20.12 0.45 10.35
C LYS A 45 20.85 1.73 10.79
N ARG A 46 20.47 2.29 11.93
CA ARG A 46 21.10 3.49 12.46
C ARG A 46 22.57 3.29 12.77
N SER A 47 22.95 2.16 13.37
CA SER A 47 24.34 1.84 13.70
C SER A 47 25.23 1.56 12.47
N GLN A 48 24.62 1.30 11.32
CA GLN A 48 25.27 1.01 10.03
C GLN A 48 25.04 2.12 9.00
N ASP A 49 24.86 3.38 9.44
CA ASP A 49 24.66 4.53 8.57
C ASP A 49 23.50 4.34 7.56
N MET A 50 22.42 3.70 7.99
CA MET A 50 21.22 3.39 7.18
C MET A 50 21.50 2.51 5.95
N ARG A 51 22.62 1.78 5.92
CA ARG A 51 22.91 0.85 4.83
C ARG A 51 21.94 -0.32 4.82
N SER A 52 21.76 -0.90 3.62
CA SER A 52 20.95 -2.12 3.46
C SER A 52 21.51 -3.27 4.30
N TRP A 53 20.61 -4.07 4.89
CA TRP A 53 20.96 -5.18 5.77
C TRP A 53 21.85 -6.24 5.09
N GLU A 54 21.83 -6.34 3.78
CA GLU A 54 22.72 -7.23 3.02
C GLU A 54 24.20 -6.93 3.23
N THR A 55 24.53 -5.69 3.62
CA THR A 55 25.89 -5.24 3.88
C THR A 55 26.34 -5.38 5.34
N TRP A 56 25.44 -5.83 6.22
CA TRP A 56 25.72 -5.99 7.65
C TRP A 56 26.68 -7.14 7.93
N PRO A 57 27.34 -7.17 9.10
CA PRO A 57 28.12 -8.33 9.54
C PRO A 57 27.32 -9.63 9.42
N GLU A 58 27.97 -10.70 8.95
CA GLU A 58 27.30 -11.95 8.61
C GLU A 58 26.46 -12.53 9.75
N GLU A 59 26.94 -12.45 10.98
CA GLU A 59 26.26 -13.02 12.15
C GLU A 59 24.88 -12.39 12.36
N ILE A 60 24.75 -11.08 12.17
CA ILE A 60 23.47 -10.39 12.34
C ILE A 60 22.66 -10.33 11.04
N ARG A 61 23.34 -10.22 9.89
CA ARG A 61 22.70 -10.29 8.58
C ARG A 61 21.90 -11.57 8.41
N LEU A 62 22.47 -12.71 8.75
CA LEU A 62 21.87 -14.03 8.65
C LEU A 62 21.19 -14.48 9.95
N ARG A 63 21.03 -13.59 10.93
CA ARG A 63 20.41 -13.89 12.24
C ARG A 63 20.96 -15.20 12.84
N ARG A 64 22.31 -15.35 12.87
CA ARG A 64 22.93 -16.51 13.49
C ARG A 64 22.47 -16.65 14.95
N PRO A 65 22.37 -17.86 15.51
CA PRO A 65 21.90 -18.05 16.89
C PRO A 65 22.63 -17.15 17.91
N GLY A 66 21.86 -16.41 18.73
CA GLY A 66 22.38 -15.48 19.74
C GLY A 66 22.82 -14.12 19.21
N ALA A 67 22.83 -13.91 17.88
CA ALA A 67 23.26 -12.62 17.32
C ALA A 67 22.23 -11.51 17.62
N ALA A 68 20.95 -11.79 17.39
CA ALA A 68 19.89 -10.81 17.65
C ALA A 68 19.91 -10.33 19.10
N GLU A 69 19.99 -11.22 20.06
CA GLU A 69 20.07 -10.93 21.49
C GLU A 69 21.31 -10.11 21.85
N THR A 70 22.45 -10.47 21.27
CA THR A 70 23.71 -9.75 21.48
C THR A 70 23.63 -8.31 20.99
N TYR A 71 23.10 -8.10 19.78
CA TYR A 71 22.95 -6.76 19.22
C TYR A 71 21.84 -5.96 19.92
N ALA A 72 20.75 -6.59 20.34
CA ALA A 72 19.70 -5.93 21.11
C ALA A 72 20.22 -5.38 22.45
N VAL A 73 21.07 -6.14 23.14
CA VAL A 73 21.73 -5.63 24.36
C VAL A 73 22.71 -4.50 24.03
N ARG A 74 23.52 -4.64 22.99
CA ARG A 74 24.52 -3.64 22.58
C ARG A 74 23.91 -2.31 22.15
N LEU A 75 22.76 -2.35 21.48
CA LEU A 75 22.05 -1.20 20.91
C LEU A 75 20.80 -0.84 21.74
N GLY A 76 20.75 -1.22 23.01
CA GLY A 76 19.57 -1.14 23.86
C GLY A 76 18.86 0.22 23.86
N ASP A 77 19.62 1.33 23.93
CA ASP A 77 19.03 2.68 23.90
C ASP A 77 18.32 2.98 22.57
N ASP A 78 18.92 2.58 21.45
CA ASP A 78 18.31 2.76 20.14
C ASP A 78 17.10 1.83 19.94
N VAL A 79 17.18 0.59 20.40
CA VAL A 79 16.03 -0.34 20.40
C VAL A 79 14.86 0.24 21.21
N HIS A 80 15.13 0.71 22.43
CA HIS A 80 14.10 1.36 23.26
C HIS A 80 13.52 2.61 22.60
N PHE A 81 14.35 3.40 21.95
CA PHE A 81 13.91 4.58 21.20
C PHE A 81 12.91 4.20 20.08
N PHE A 82 13.22 3.20 19.25
CA PHE A 82 12.33 2.79 18.18
C PHE A 82 11.05 2.13 18.70
N ILE A 83 11.09 1.37 19.78
CA ILE A 83 9.90 0.87 20.47
C ILE A 83 9.02 2.04 20.94
N TYR A 84 9.63 3.06 21.57
CA TYR A 84 8.91 4.21 22.07
C TYR A 84 8.23 5.02 20.95
N LEU A 85 8.88 5.13 19.80
CA LEU A 85 8.28 5.76 18.63
C LEU A 85 7.03 5.03 18.15
N GLN A 86 7.07 3.69 18.10
CA GLN A 86 5.90 2.89 17.73
C GLN A 86 4.77 3.03 18.76
N TYR A 87 5.10 2.99 20.04
CA TYR A 87 4.14 3.25 21.13
C TYR A 87 3.42 4.60 20.94
N LEU A 88 4.18 5.66 20.72
CA LEU A 88 3.60 7.00 20.50
C LEU A 88 2.75 7.05 19.23
N PHE A 89 3.24 6.45 18.14
CA PHE A 89 2.51 6.41 16.87
C PHE A 89 1.15 5.73 17.03
N PHE A 90 1.13 4.54 17.61
CA PHE A 90 -0.13 3.79 17.78
C PHE A 90 -1.10 4.51 18.72
N GLY A 91 -0.60 5.14 19.79
CA GLY A 91 -1.44 5.94 20.67
C GLY A 91 -2.08 7.15 19.96
N GLN A 92 -1.32 7.84 19.11
CA GLN A 92 -1.84 8.95 18.30
C GLN A 92 -2.78 8.47 17.20
N TRP A 93 -2.47 7.34 16.57
CA TRP A 93 -3.33 6.74 15.54
C TRP A 93 -4.68 6.30 16.11
N ASP A 94 -4.67 5.62 17.25
CA ASP A 94 -5.88 5.17 17.93
C ASP A 94 -6.78 6.36 18.31
N ALA A 95 -6.17 7.47 18.75
CA ALA A 95 -6.91 8.71 19.03
C ALA A 95 -7.50 9.34 17.76
N LEU A 96 -6.74 9.39 16.65
CA LEU A 96 -7.20 9.88 15.37
C LEU A 96 -8.34 9.00 14.82
N ARG A 97 -8.17 7.67 14.83
CA ARG A 97 -9.19 6.72 14.36
C ARG A 97 -10.47 6.85 15.17
N SER A 98 -10.37 6.98 16.48
CA SER A 98 -11.53 7.22 17.35
C SER A 98 -12.26 8.52 17.01
N TYR A 99 -11.53 9.57 16.70
CA TYR A 99 -12.11 10.84 16.24
C TYR A 99 -12.81 10.70 14.89
N VAL A 100 -12.19 10.03 13.94
CA VAL A 100 -12.77 9.75 12.61
C VAL A 100 -14.07 8.97 12.76
N HIS A 101 -14.07 7.91 13.58
CA HIS A 101 -15.27 7.09 13.84
C HIS A 101 -16.40 7.89 14.54
N ALA A 102 -16.04 8.81 15.45
CA ALA A 102 -17.03 9.69 16.11
C ALA A 102 -17.74 10.63 15.12
N LEU A 103 -17.11 10.89 13.96
CA LEU A 103 -17.71 11.64 12.85
C LEU A 103 -18.52 10.76 11.89
N GLY A 104 -18.62 9.45 12.14
CA GLY A 104 -19.27 8.50 11.23
C GLY A 104 -18.44 8.19 9.97
N LEU A 105 -17.14 8.46 10.01
CA LEU A 105 -16.21 8.22 8.90
C LEU A 105 -15.44 6.92 9.12
N GLU A 106 -14.89 6.38 8.04
CA GLU A 106 -14.03 5.19 8.04
C GLU A 106 -12.71 5.49 7.34
N ILE A 107 -11.68 4.69 7.64
CA ILE A 107 -10.36 4.81 7.05
C ILE A 107 -10.11 3.62 6.13
N ILE A 108 -9.80 3.87 4.86
CA ILE A 108 -9.31 2.87 3.92
C ILE A 108 -7.79 2.94 3.89
N GLY A 109 -7.14 1.80 4.12
CA GLY A 109 -5.69 1.67 4.01
C GLY A 109 -5.28 0.88 2.78
N ASP A 110 -4.04 1.06 2.36
CA ASP A 110 -3.42 0.35 1.26
C ASP A 110 -2.39 -0.65 1.79
N LEU A 111 -2.41 -1.86 1.24
CA LEU A 111 -1.51 -2.94 1.63
C LEU A 111 -0.79 -3.45 0.38
N PRO A 112 0.46 -2.99 0.11
CA PRO A 112 1.23 -3.51 -1.01
C PRO A 112 1.40 -5.02 -0.91
N ILE A 113 1.23 -5.74 -2.04
CA ILE A 113 1.41 -7.19 -2.04
C ILE A 113 2.84 -7.55 -1.63
N TYR A 114 3.84 -6.82 -2.13
CA TYR A 114 5.24 -7.07 -1.81
C TYR A 114 5.77 -6.12 -0.74
N VAL A 115 6.85 -6.57 -0.09
CA VAL A 115 7.65 -5.75 0.84
C VAL A 115 9.02 -5.46 0.23
N PRO A 116 9.65 -4.33 0.56
CA PRO A 116 11.01 -4.03 0.11
C PRO A 116 12.00 -5.09 0.60
N TYR A 117 13.02 -5.38 -0.22
CA TYR A 117 14.10 -6.26 0.19
C TYR A 117 14.81 -5.74 1.45
N ASP A 118 15.15 -4.45 1.47
CA ASP A 118 15.72 -3.79 2.63
C ASP A 118 14.62 -3.40 3.63
N SER A 119 14.05 -4.41 4.28
CA SER A 119 13.00 -4.27 5.29
C SER A 119 13.18 -5.24 6.45
N CYS A 120 12.59 -4.89 7.59
CA CYS A 120 12.49 -5.79 8.73
C CYS A 120 11.75 -7.08 8.38
N ASP A 121 10.71 -6.99 7.54
CA ASP A 121 9.92 -8.16 7.15
C ASP A 121 10.79 -9.25 6.51
N VAL A 122 11.66 -8.87 5.57
CA VAL A 122 12.56 -9.82 4.88
C VAL A 122 13.68 -10.28 5.81
N TRP A 123 14.33 -9.37 6.51
CA TRP A 123 15.42 -9.68 7.41
C TRP A 123 15.01 -10.60 8.57
N ALA A 124 13.83 -10.36 9.16
CA ALA A 124 13.32 -11.16 10.27
C ALA A 124 12.75 -12.52 9.83
N ASN A 125 12.25 -12.61 8.60
CA ASN A 125 11.56 -13.80 8.08
C ASN A 125 12.14 -14.29 6.74
N PRO A 126 13.47 -14.46 6.60
CA PRO A 126 14.10 -14.73 5.30
C PRO A 126 13.58 -16.00 4.63
N SER A 127 13.14 -16.98 5.42
CA SER A 127 12.60 -18.26 4.92
C SER A 127 11.24 -18.14 4.22
N LEU A 128 10.55 -17.00 4.32
CA LEU A 128 9.28 -16.74 3.64
C LEU A 128 9.46 -16.13 2.24
N PHE A 129 10.70 -15.86 1.87
CA PHE A 129 11.05 -15.23 0.60
C PHE A 129 12.00 -16.13 -0.20
N GLN A 130 12.00 -15.95 -1.52
CA GLN A 130 12.90 -16.68 -2.43
C GLN A 130 14.29 -16.04 -2.37
N LEU A 131 15.03 -16.36 -1.31
CA LEU A 131 16.41 -15.92 -1.11
C LEU A 131 17.37 -17.11 -1.25
N ASP A 132 18.61 -16.82 -1.63
CA ASP A 132 19.69 -17.81 -1.60
C ASP A 132 20.29 -17.95 -0.17
N GLU A 133 21.27 -18.80 -0.03
CA GLU A 133 21.96 -19.07 1.24
C GLU A 133 22.74 -17.86 1.80
N THR A 134 23.02 -16.87 0.97
CA THR A 134 23.68 -15.62 1.35
C THR A 134 22.68 -14.52 1.73
N GLY A 135 21.37 -14.79 1.56
CA GLY A 135 20.27 -13.86 1.83
C GLY A 135 19.91 -12.97 0.66
N LEU A 136 20.51 -13.15 -0.53
CA LEU A 136 20.15 -12.37 -1.72
C LEU A 136 18.93 -12.97 -2.41
N PRO A 137 18.06 -12.14 -3.02
CA PRO A 137 16.92 -12.62 -3.79
C PRO A 137 17.38 -13.51 -4.96
N THR A 138 16.66 -14.58 -5.24
CA THR A 138 16.86 -15.38 -6.46
C THR A 138 16.01 -14.85 -7.61
N GLY A 139 14.96 -14.12 -7.29
CA GLY A 139 14.08 -13.43 -8.22
C GLY A 139 13.36 -12.28 -7.53
N VAL A 140 12.95 -11.32 -8.33
CA VAL A 140 12.26 -10.11 -7.85
C VAL A 140 10.96 -9.87 -8.62
N ALA A 141 10.06 -9.13 -8.00
CA ALA A 141 8.77 -8.78 -8.55
C ALA A 141 8.85 -7.62 -9.54
N GLY A 142 7.86 -7.57 -10.42
CA GLY A 142 7.65 -6.50 -11.37
C GLY A 142 6.45 -6.75 -12.26
N CYS A 143 6.36 -6.03 -13.37
CA CYS A 143 5.38 -6.23 -14.43
C CYS A 143 6.07 -6.46 -15.77
N PRO A 144 5.47 -7.26 -16.67
CA PRO A 144 6.02 -7.47 -18.01
C PRO A 144 6.03 -6.16 -18.80
N PRO A 145 6.82 -6.11 -19.88
CA PRO A 145 6.67 -5.07 -20.89
C PRO A 145 5.22 -4.96 -21.38
N ASP A 146 4.75 -3.73 -21.48
CA ASP A 146 3.42 -3.41 -21.98
C ASP A 146 3.46 -2.18 -22.91
N TYR A 147 2.29 -1.65 -23.23
CA TYR A 147 2.17 -0.48 -24.10
C TYR A 147 2.72 0.81 -23.44
N PHE A 148 2.67 0.89 -22.10
CA PHE A 148 3.13 2.06 -21.33
C PHE A 148 4.62 1.99 -21.00
N SER A 149 5.17 0.77 -20.87
CA SER A 149 6.58 0.55 -20.53
C SER A 149 7.18 -0.56 -21.39
N ALA A 150 8.00 -0.19 -22.38
CA ALA A 150 8.68 -1.12 -23.26
C ALA A 150 9.68 -2.04 -22.55
N ASP A 151 10.15 -1.68 -21.37
CA ASP A 151 11.06 -2.45 -20.50
C ASP A 151 10.32 -3.19 -19.39
N GLY A 152 9.01 -2.97 -19.28
CA GLY A 152 8.22 -3.39 -18.11
C GLY A 152 8.59 -2.59 -16.87
N GLN A 153 8.14 -3.07 -15.71
CA GLN A 153 8.44 -2.45 -14.42
C GLN A 153 9.25 -3.44 -13.57
N LEU A 154 10.45 -3.05 -13.18
CA LEU A 154 11.30 -3.79 -12.27
C LEU A 154 11.16 -3.16 -10.86
N TRP A 155 10.39 -3.81 -9.97
CA TRP A 155 10.15 -3.28 -8.63
C TRP A 155 11.25 -3.62 -7.63
N GLY A 156 11.95 -4.75 -7.84
CA GLY A 156 13.06 -5.15 -6.99
C GLY A 156 12.65 -5.82 -5.66
N ASN A 157 11.38 -5.93 -5.36
CA ASN A 157 10.89 -6.63 -4.17
C ASN A 157 11.15 -8.14 -4.29
N PRO A 158 11.62 -8.82 -3.23
CA PRO A 158 11.82 -10.26 -3.27
C PRO A 158 10.49 -10.99 -3.41
N LEU A 159 10.54 -12.11 -4.12
CA LEU A 159 9.38 -12.98 -4.31
C LEU A 159 9.12 -13.81 -3.06
N TYR A 160 7.85 -14.08 -2.77
CA TYR A 160 7.43 -14.95 -1.68
C TYR A 160 7.69 -16.43 -1.98
N ASP A 161 8.08 -17.21 -0.98
CA ASP A 161 7.97 -18.67 -0.99
C ASP A 161 6.53 -19.06 -0.60
N TRP A 162 5.63 -19.04 -1.58
CA TRP A 162 4.23 -19.35 -1.36
C TRP A 162 3.97 -20.77 -0.85
N GLU A 163 4.84 -21.72 -1.20
CA GLU A 163 4.72 -23.09 -0.71
C GLU A 163 4.99 -23.15 0.80
N ARG A 164 6.02 -22.48 1.26
CA ARG A 164 6.34 -22.39 2.68
C ARG A 164 5.27 -21.61 3.46
N MET A 165 4.74 -20.55 2.88
CA MET A 165 3.64 -19.81 3.49
C MET A 165 2.38 -20.65 3.63
N ARG A 166 2.06 -21.51 2.65
CA ARG A 166 0.94 -22.45 2.69
C ARG A 166 1.12 -23.48 3.81
N GLN A 167 2.33 -24.02 3.99
CA GLN A 167 2.63 -24.99 5.06
C GLN A 167 2.38 -24.44 6.45
N THR A 168 2.44 -23.13 6.63
CA THR A 168 2.13 -22.43 7.89
C THR A 168 0.73 -21.83 7.88
N ASP A 169 -0.13 -22.23 6.96
CA ASP A 169 -1.48 -21.67 6.79
C ASP A 169 -1.45 -20.15 6.65
N TYR A 170 -0.47 -19.63 5.91
CA TYR A 170 -0.26 -18.20 5.67
C TYR A 170 -0.16 -17.36 6.95
N ALA A 171 0.38 -17.87 8.03
CA ALA A 171 0.42 -17.23 9.35
C ALA A 171 0.97 -15.80 9.27
N TRP A 172 2.09 -15.57 8.57
CA TRP A 172 2.67 -14.23 8.41
C TRP A 172 1.72 -13.26 7.69
N TRP A 173 1.01 -13.71 6.65
CA TRP A 173 0.02 -12.87 5.96
C TRP A 173 -1.19 -12.58 6.84
N LYS A 174 -1.63 -13.55 7.63
CA LYS A 174 -2.72 -13.34 8.61
C LYS A 174 -2.33 -12.28 9.65
N GLU A 175 -1.11 -12.32 10.14
CA GLU A 175 -0.59 -11.29 11.06
C GLU A 175 -0.47 -9.93 10.38
N ARG A 176 0.02 -9.88 9.13
CA ARG A 176 0.15 -8.64 8.36
C ARG A 176 -1.20 -7.98 8.09
N ILE A 177 -2.21 -8.76 7.70
CA ILE A 177 -3.57 -8.26 7.52
C ILE A 177 -4.19 -7.85 8.86
N ALA A 178 -4.00 -8.61 9.93
CA ALA A 178 -4.48 -8.24 11.26
C ALA A 178 -3.87 -6.91 11.75
N ALA A 179 -2.58 -6.69 11.51
CA ALA A 179 -1.92 -5.43 11.82
C ALA A 179 -2.49 -4.26 11.00
N ALA A 180 -2.75 -4.47 9.71
CA ALA A 180 -3.40 -3.48 8.86
C ALA A 180 -4.84 -3.20 9.30
N ALA A 181 -5.62 -4.22 9.66
CA ALA A 181 -7.00 -4.09 10.16
C ALA A 181 -7.10 -3.35 11.51
N ARG A 182 -6.02 -3.34 12.29
CA ARG A 182 -5.95 -2.48 13.48
C ARG A 182 -5.88 -1.00 13.13
N LEU A 183 -5.27 -0.67 11.98
CA LEU A 183 -5.11 0.70 11.53
C LEU A 183 -6.30 1.18 10.69
N PHE A 184 -6.88 0.30 9.87
CA PHE A 184 -7.83 0.62 8.82
C PHE A 184 -9.14 -0.17 8.98
N ASP A 185 -10.23 0.39 8.48
CA ASP A 185 -11.56 -0.23 8.48
C ASP A 185 -11.80 -1.04 7.21
N VAL A 186 -11.16 -0.63 6.12
CA VAL A 186 -11.13 -1.31 4.82
C VAL A 186 -9.70 -1.36 4.34
N ILE A 187 -9.26 -2.45 3.73
CA ILE A 187 -7.89 -2.62 3.24
C ILE A 187 -7.92 -2.90 1.75
N ARG A 188 -7.27 -2.05 0.95
CA ARG A 188 -6.98 -2.31 -0.45
C ARG A 188 -5.74 -3.19 -0.54
N ILE A 189 -5.85 -4.36 -1.16
CA ILE A 189 -4.71 -5.20 -1.51
C ILE A 189 -4.21 -4.74 -2.87
N ASP A 190 -3.06 -4.08 -2.84
CA ASP A 190 -2.37 -3.61 -4.04
C ASP A 190 -1.83 -4.79 -4.85
N HIS A 191 -1.92 -4.69 -6.17
CA HIS A 191 -1.52 -5.71 -7.12
C HIS A 191 -2.13 -7.11 -6.85
N PHE A 192 -3.46 -7.16 -6.61
CA PHE A 192 -4.20 -8.40 -6.32
C PHE A 192 -3.93 -9.52 -7.35
N ARG A 193 -3.72 -9.16 -8.63
CA ARG A 193 -3.42 -10.15 -9.66
C ARG A 193 -2.22 -11.03 -9.33
N GLY A 194 -1.26 -10.52 -8.55
CA GLY A 194 -0.08 -11.27 -8.10
C GLY A 194 -0.40 -12.49 -7.24
N LEU A 195 -1.60 -12.53 -6.65
CA LEU A 195 -2.11 -13.71 -5.95
C LEU A 195 -2.49 -14.85 -6.91
N GLU A 196 -2.89 -14.53 -8.15
CA GLU A 196 -3.17 -15.55 -9.18
C GLU A 196 -1.89 -15.92 -9.93
N SER A 197 -1.19 -14.92 -10.47
CA SER A 197 0.11 -15.08 -11.11
C SER A 197 0.89 -13.78 -11.05
N TYR A 198 2.18 -13.91 -10.78
CA TYR A 198 3.10 -12.80 -10.64
C TYR A 198 4.22 -12.87 -11.67
N TRP A 199 4.77 -11.72 -12.03
CA TRP A 199 5.89 -11.61 -12.94
C TRP A 199 7.20 -11.74 -12.17
N ALA A 200 7.89 -12.86 -12.35
CA ALA A 200 9.16 -13.17 -11.69
C ALA A 200 10.33 -12.81 -12.59
N ILE A 201 11.16 -11.89 -12.15
CA ILE A 201 12.33 -11.40 -12.88
C ILE A 201 13.58 -11.94 -12.18
N PRO A 202 14.58 -12.51 -12.91
CA PRO A 202 15.83 -12.93 -12.31
C PRO A 202 16.51 -11.78 -11.56
N TYR A 203 17.00 -12.03 -10.35
CA TYR A 203 17.71 -11.01 -9.58
C TYR A 203 18.97 -10.56 -10.33
N GLY A 204 19.19 -9.26 -10.42
CA GLY A 204 20.32 -8.65 -11.13
C GLY A 204 19.99 -8.19 -12.56
N ASP A 205 18.85 -8.59 -13.13
CA ASP A 205 18.39 -8.05 -14.41
C ASP A 205 18.16 -6.54 -14.29
N LYS A 206 18.38 -5.82 -15.41
CA LYS A 206 18.23 -4.35 -15.46
C LYS A 206 16.86 -3.89 -15.93
N THR A 207 16.07 -4.80 -16.49
CA THR A 207 14.71 -4.55 -17.00
C THR A 207 13.83 -5.73 -16.65
N ALA A 208 12.52 -5.56 -16.76
CA ALA A 208 11.57 -6.65 -16.54
C ALA A 208 11.40 -7.61 -17.72
N ARG A 209 12.11 -7.40 -18.85
CA ARG A 209 11.95 -8.20 -20.09
C ARG A 209 12.27 -9.68 -19.90
N GLY A 210 13.25 -10.00 -19.04
CA GLY A 210 13.70 -11.39 -18.77
C GLY A 210 12.77 -12.17 -17.84
N GLY A 211 11.69 -11.60 -17.37
CA GLY A 211 10.78 -12.22 -16.45
C GLY A 211 9.91 -13.31 -17.06
N LYS A 212 9.17 -13.99 -16.19
CA LYS A 212 8.18 -15.00 -16.57
C LYS A 212 7.00 -15.01 -15.60
N TRP A 213 5.83 -15.40 -16.11
CA TRP A 213 4.67 -15.61 -15.26
C TRP A 213 4.84 -16.87 -14.41
N VAL A 214 4.59 -16.73 -13.12
CA VAL A 214 4.58 -17.83 -12.14
C VAL A 214 3.25 -17.79 -11.39
N LYS A 215 2.64 -18.96 -11.17
CA LYS A 215 1.38 -19.07 -10.43
C LYS A 215 1.58 -18.67 -8.97
N GLY A 216 0.66 -17.86 -8.49
CA GLY A 216 0.54 -17.48 -7.07
C GLY A 216 -0.25 -18.49 -6.25
N PRO A 217 -0.58 -18.17 -5.00
CA PRO A 217 -1.31 -19.04 -4.08
C PRO A 217 -2.81 -19.15 -4.42
N GLY A 218 -3.36 -18.22 -5.20
CA GLY A 218 -4.74 -18.26 -5.71
C GLY A 218 -5.80 -18.40 -4.65
N HIS A 219 -6.76 -19.29 -4.93
CA HIS A 219 -7.93 -19.51 -4.05
C HIS A 219 -7.57 -20.01 -2.65
N ASP A 220 -6.43 -20.69 -2.46
CA ASP A 220 -6.01 -21.17 -1.14
C ASP A 220 -5.73 -19.99 -0.21
N PHE A 221 -5.05 -18.96 -0.72
CA PHE A 221 -4.80 -17.73 0.04
C PHE A 221 -6.11 -16.99 0.35
N VAL A 222 -6.96 -16.79 -0.66
CA VAL A 222 -8.24 -16.09 -0.49
C VAL A 222 -9.08 -16.77 0.59
N ARG A 223 -9.22 -18.10 0.52
CA ARG A 223 -9.96 -18.88 1.53
C ARG A 223 -9.37 -18.72 2.93
N ALA A 224 -8.06 -18.83 3.08
CA ALA A 224 -7.39 -18.68 4.37
C ALA A 224 -7.61 -17.28 5.00
N MET A 225 -7.68 -16.23 4.16
CA MET A 225 -7.97 -14.88 4.64
C MET A 225 -9.44 -14.70 5.01
N GLN A 226 -10.37 -15.24 4.21
CA GLN A 226 -11.80 -15.18 4.50
C GLN A 226 -12.18 -15.97 5.77
N GLU A 227 -11.60 -17.14 5.97
CA GLU A 227 -11.80 -17.93 7.20
C GLU A 227 -11.28 -17.20 8.44
N ARG A 228 -10.16 -16.50 8.33
CA ARG A 228 -9.56 -15.78 9.46
C ARG A 228 -10.25 -14.43 9.74
N PHE A 229 -10.74 -13.77 8.70
CA PHE A 229 -11.28 -12.41 8.75
C PHE A 229 -12.64 -12.32 8.02
N PRO A 230 -13.68 -13.01 8.48
CA PRO A 230 -14.96 -13.10 7.76
C PRO A 230 -15.65 -11.73 7.58
N ASP A 231 -15.42 -10.79 8.49
CA ASP A 231 -16.07 -9.48 8.51
C ASP A 231 -15.17 -8.34 7.98
N LEU A 232 -13.92 -8.65 7.62
CA LEU A 232 -12.99 -7.63 7.14
C LEU A 232 -13.29 -7.29 5.68
N ARG A 233 -13.48 -6.02 5.40
CA ARG A 233 -13.67 -5.53 4.04
C ARG A 233 -12.31 -5.37 3.35
N LEU A 234 -12.14 -6.10 2.25
CA LEU A 234 -10.96 -6.04 1.42
C LEU A 234 -11.33 -5.55 0.01
N ILE A 235 -10.48 -4.75 -0.60
CA ILE A 235 -10.58 -4.28 -2.00
C ILE A 235 -9.47 -4.95 -2.77
N ALA A 236 -9.78 -5.52 -3.94
CA ALA A 236 -8.81 -6.10 -4.85
C ALA A 236 -8.38 -5.04 -5.88
N GLU A 237 -7.11 -4.63 -5.85
CA GLU A 237 -6.58 -3.85 -6.97
C GLU A 237 -6.37 -4.78 -8.17
N ASP A 238 -7.27 -4.64 -9.14
CA ASP A 238 -7.33 -5.44 -10.37
C ASP A 238 -7.13 -4.58 -11.62
N LEU A 239 -6.24 -3.60 -11.53
CA LEU A 239 -5.90 -2.72 -12.67
C LEU A 239 -4.93 -3.40 -13.65
N GLY A 240 -4.87 -2.87 -14.87
CA GLY A 240 -3.95 -3.33 -15.91
C GLY A 240 -4.46 -4.56 -16.69
N PHE A 241 -3.52 -5.41 -17.12
CA PHE A 241 -3.84 -6.58 -17.95
C PHE A 241 -4.39 -7.73 -17.11
N LEU A 242 -5.65 -8.08 -17.31
CA LEU A 242 -6.36 -9.15 -16.62
C LEU A 242 -6.56 -10.37 -17.51
N THR A 243 -6.22 -11.55 -17.00
CA THR A 243 -6.57 -12.82 -17.60
C THR A 243 -7.91 -13.34 -17.04
N ASP A 244 -8.56 -14.27 -17.73
CA ASP A 244 -9.80 -14.89 -17.23
C ASP A 244 -9.61 -15.53 -15.84
N ASP A 245 -8.43 -16.07 -15.56
CA ASP A 245 -8.12 -16.67 -14.25
C ASP A 245 -8.05 -15.63 -13.13
N VAL A 246 -7.47 -14.45 -13.41
CA VAL A 246 -7.45 -13.31 -12.45
C VAL A 246 -8.87 -12.81 -12.20
N ILE A 247 -9.65 -12.61 -13.25
CA ILE A 247 -11.06 -12.18 -13.17
C ILE A 247 -11.87 -13.20 -12.35
N ARG A 248 -11.63 -14.49 -12.58
CA ARG A 248 -12.30 -15.55 -11.81
C ARG A 248 -11.92 -15.53 -10.35
N LEU A 249 -10.62 -15.42 -10.03
CA LEU A 249 -10.13 -15.34 -8.65
C LEU A 249 -10.74 -14.13 -7.92
N GLN A 250 -10.76 -12.95 -8.57
CA GLN A 250 -11.35 -11.73 -8.01
C GLN A 250 -12.85 -11.92 -7.76
N LYS A 251 -13.59 -12.46 -8.73
CA LYS A 251 -15.02 -12.73 -8.59
C LYS A 251 -15.31 -13.73 -7.47
N ASP A 252 -14.55 -14.83 -7.41
CA ASP A 252 -14.72 -15.88 -6.40
C ASP A 252 -14.34 -15.41 -4.99
N SER A 253 -13.43 -14.41 -4.89
CA SER A 253 -13.10 -13.78 -3.62
C SER A 253 -14.25 -12.94 -3.06
N GLY A 254 -15.17 -12.48 -3.91
CA GLY A 254 -16.20 -11.52 -3.52
C GLY A 254 -15.69 -10.12 -3.17
N TRP A 255 -14.37 -9.89 -3.20
CA TRP A 255 -13.79 -8.58 -2.93
C TRP A 255 -14.03 -7.65 -4.13
N PRO A 256 -14.48 -6.40 -3.92
CA PRO A 256 -14.70 -5.47 -5.02
C PRO A 256 -13.39 -5.16 -5.75
N GLY A 257 -13.46 -5.16 -7.08
CA GLY A 257 -12.37 -4.67 -7.94
C GLY A 257 -12.46 -3.16 -8.13
N MET A 258 -11.50 -2.59 -8.84
CA MET A 258 -11.35 -1.15 -9.04
C MET A 258 -11.71 -0.74 -10.46
N LYS A 259 -12.31 0.43 -10.60
CA LYS A 259 -12.60 1.09 -11.87
C LYS A 259 -12.14 2.54 -11.81
N VAL A 260 -11.23 2.93 -12.70
CA VAL A 260 -10.65 4.27 -12.73
C VAL A 260 -11.17 5.02 -13.95
N LEU A 261 -11.86 6.15 -13.72
CA LEU A 261 -12.49 6.92 -14.80
C LEU A 261 -11.47 7.51 -15.78
N GLU A 262 -10.32 7.95 -15.32
CA GLU A 262 -9.25 8.45 -16.20
C GLU A 262 -8.77 7.41 -17.24
N PHE A 263 -8.88 6.12 -16.94
CA PHE A 263 -8.52 5.04 -17.86
C PHE A 263 -9.64 4.68 -18.85
N ALA A 264 -10.83 5.28 -18.70
CA ALA A 264 -12.01 4.89 -19.47
C ALA A 264 -11.96 5.37 -20.92
N PHE A 265 -11.26 6.47 -21.22
CA PHE A 265 -11.45 7.23 -22.45
C PHE A 265 -10.32 7.08 -23.49
N ASP A 266 -9.53 6.04 -23.39
CA ASP A 266 -8.62 5.67 -24.47
C ASP A 266 -9.44 5.13 -25.66
N SER A 267 -9.53 5.91 -26.73
CA SER A 267 -10.33 5.56 -27.90
C SER A 267 -9.71 4.45 -28.77
N ARG A 268 -8.48 4.02 -28.46
CA ARG A 268 -7.75 3.01 -29.24
C ARG A 268 -8.20 1.59 -28.94
N GLU A 269 -8.76 1.35 -27.74
CA GLU A 269 -9.19 0.04 -27.29
C GLU A 269 -10.54 0.08 -26.54
N PRO A 270 -11.34 -1.03 -26.60
CA PRO A 270 -12.54 -1.13 -25.78
C PRO A 270 -12.18 -1.13 -24.31
N SER A 271 -12.57 -0.09 -23.57
CA SER A 271 -12.26 0.05 -22.17
C SER A 271 -13.26 -0.66 -21.24
N ASN A 272 -12.75 -1.46 -20.30
CA ASN A 272 -13.54 -2.04 -19.20
C ASN A 272 -13.82 -1.03 -18.07
N TYR A 273 -13.28 0.18 -18.18
CA TYR A 273 -13.43 1.26 -17.22
C TYR A 273 -14.60 2.20 -17.54
N LEU A 274 -15.35 1.95 -18.64
CA LEU A 274 -16.53 2.73 -18.99
C LEU A 274 -17.69 2.42 -18.01
N PRO A 275 -18.34 3.43 -17.40
CA PRO A 275 -19.39 3.27 -16.39
C PRO A 275 -20.50 2.27 -16.75
N HIS A 276 -20.93 2.17 -18.01
CA HIS A 276 -21.95 1.20 -18.41
C HIS A 276 -21.54 -0.28 -18.29
N ARG A 277 -20.23 -0.55 -18.08
CA ARG A 277 -19.68 -1.89 -17.88
C ARG A 277 -19.46 -2.25 -16.42
N TYR A 278 -19.74 -1.33 -15.51
CA TYR A 278 -19.56 -1.58 -14.09
C TYR A 278 -20.58 -2.60 -13.58
N ILE A 279 -20.15 -3.33 -12.57
CA ILE A 279 -21.01 -4.14 -11.70
C ILE A 279 -21.12 -3.44 -10.35
N ARG A 280 -22.15 -3.75 -9.55
CA ARG A 280 -22.30 -3.12 -8.24
C ARG A 280 -21.08 -3.34 -7.35
N ASN A 281 -20.62 -4.59 -7.25
CA ASN A 281 -19.47 -4.95 -6.42
C ASN A 281 -18.16 -4.46 -7.07
N CYS A 282 -18.00 -3.15 -7.18
CA CYS A 282 -16.73 -2.52 -7.56
C CYS A 282 -16.59 -1.15 -6.90
N ILE A 283 -15.38 -0.65 -6.86
CA ILE A 283 -15.05 0.69 -6.39
C ILE A 283 -14.72 1.54 -7.63
N CYS A 284 -15.49 2.61 -7.84
CA CYS A 284 -15.21 3.60 -8.88
C CYS A 284 -14.30 4.70 -8.33
N TYR A 285 -13.24 5.01 -9.04
CA TYR A 285 -12.30 6.10 -8.74
C TYR A 285 -12.35 7.17 -9.82
N SER A 286 -12.19 8.44 -9.46
CA SER A 286 -11.86 9.49 -10.44
C SER A 286 -10.47 9.22 -11.01
N GLY A 287 -9.48 9.20 -10.16
CA GLY A 287 -8.10 8.76 -10.29
C GLY A 287 -7.65 8.18 -8.96
N THR A 288 -6.58 7.39 -8.94
CA THR A 288 -5.96 6.88 -7.71
C THR A 288 -4.90 7.87 -7.20
N HIS A 289 -4.24 7.54 -6.08
CA HIS A 289 -3.10 8.31 -5.57
C HIS A 289 -1.85 8.26 -6.48
N ASP A 290 -1.83 7.34 -7.46
CA ASP A 290 -0.77 7.21 -8.46
C ASP A 290 -1.08 7.97 -9.75
N ASN A 291 -2.25 8.61 -9.84
CA ASN A 291 -2.70 9.38 -10.99
C ASN A 291 -2.61 10.88 -10.73
N GLU A 292 -2.51 11.66 -11.79
CA GLU A 292 -2.71 13.10 -11.75
C GLU A 292 -4.11 13.48 -11.27
N THR A 293 -4.32 14.75 -10.95
CA THR A 293 -5.67 15.28 -10.69
C THR A 293 -6.50 15.33 -11.96
N LEU A 294 -7.84 15.30 -11.84
CA LEU A 294 -8.73 15.45 -13.00
C LEU A 294 -8.45 16.72 -13.83
N ALA A 295 -8.13 17.82 -13.17
CA ALA A 295 -7.77 19.08 -13.85
C ALA A 295 -6.50 18.90 -14.69
N GLN A 296 -5.52 18.20 -14.19
CA GLN A 296 -4.27 17.91 -14.88
C GLN A 296 -4.48 16.90 -16.00
N TRP A 297 -5.21 15.80 -15.75
CA TRP A 297 -5.59 14.82 -16.75
C TRP A 297 -6.31 15.49 -17.93
N LEU A 298 -7.30 16.35 -17.67
CA LEU A 298 -8.02 17.11 -18.70
C LEU A 298 -7.10 18.04 -19.53
N ALA A 299 -6.03 18.56 -18.91
CA ALA A 299 -5.05 19.41 -19.60
C ALA A 299 -4.06 18.61 -20.45
N GLN A 300 -3.69 17.40 -20.02
CA GLN A 300 -2.63 16.60 -20.62
C GLN A 300 -3.16 15.52 -21.59
N THR A 301 -4.38 15.03 -21.39
CA THR A 301 -4.98 14.00 -22.24
C THR A 301 -5.17 14.51 -23.67
N SER A 302 -5.21 13.59 -24.64
CA SER A 302 -5.42 13.95 -26.04
C SER A 302 -6.78 14.61 -26.26
N GLU A 303 -6.87 15.47 -27.27
CA GLU A 303 -8.14 16.10 -27.65
C GLU A 303 -9.22 15.08 -27.97
N THR A 304 -8.85 13.96 -28.63
CA THR A 304 -9.75 12.86 -28.93
C THR A 304 -10.30 12.19 -27.67
N ALA A 305 -9.46 11.91 -26.68
CA ALA A 305 -9.87 11.30 -25.43
C ALA A 305 -10.77 12.25 -24.61
N ARG A 306 -10.43 13.53 -24.57
CA ARG A 306 -11.25 14.57 -23.91
C ARG A 306 -12.61 14.73 -24.58
N ALA A 307 -12.66 14.77 -25.91
CA ALA A 307 -13.92 14.86 -26.65
C ALA A 307 -14.77 13.60 -26.42
N TYR A 308 -14.15 12.41 -26.39
CA TYR A 308 -14.85 11.18 -26.10
C TYR A 308 -15.42 11.17 -24.67
N ALA A 309 -14.64 11.59 -23.68
CA ALA A 309 -15.13 11.74 -22.31
C ALA A 309 -16.29 12.72 -22.21
N ALA A 310 -16.17 13.90 -22.87
CA ALA A 310 -17.20 14.91 -22.87
C ALA A 310 -18.52 14.42 -23.50
N GLU A 311 -18.46 13.76 -24.63
CA GLU A 311 -19.64 13.19 -25.29
C GLU A 311 -20.27 12.07 -24.46
N TYR A 312 -19.45 11.13 -23.97
CA TYR A 312 -19.92 9.94 -23.27
C TYR A 312 -20.53 10.29 -21.89
N LEU A 313 -19.90 11.19 -21.12
CA LEU A 313 -20.35 11.59 -19.78
C LEU A 313 -21.31 12.79 -19.80
N GLY A 314 -21.52 13.41 -20.98
CA GLY A 314 -22.32 14.63 -21.09
C GLY A 314 -21.70 15.81 -20.36
N LEU A 315 -20.36 15.98 -20.44
CA LEU A 315 -19.65 17.07 -19.78
C LEU A 315 -19.97 18.40 -20.48
N THR A 316 -20.10 19.46 -19.69
CA THR A 316 -20.36 20.81 -20.19
C THR A 316 -19.41 21.82 -19.55
N GLU A 317 -19.12 22.92 -20.27
CA GLU A 317 -18.33 24.02 -19.73
C GLU A 317 -19.04 24.70 -18.54
N GLN A 318 -20.37 24.75 -18.57
CA GLN A 318 -21.16 25.38 -17.51
C GLN A 318 -21.03 24.63 -16.17
N GLU A 319 -21.02 23.30 -16.18
CA GLU A 319 -20.80 22.48 -14.99
C GLU A 319 -19.33 22.45 -14.57
N GLY A 320 -18.43 22.53 -15.56
CA GLY A 320 -17.02 22.25 -15.42
C GLY A 320 -16.71 20.77 -15.63
N TYR A 321 -15.71 20.45 -16.47
CA TYR A 321 -15.45 19.08 -16.91
C TYR A 321 -15.04 18.16 -15.74
N ALA A 322 -14.20 18.63 -14.81
CA ALA A 322 -13.83 17.86 -13.63
C ALA A 322 -15.07 17.51 -12.78
N TRP A 323 -15.94 18.47 -12.53
CA TRP A 323 -17.20 18.24 -11.80
C TRP A 323 -18.13 17.26 -12.52
N GLY A 324 -18.23 17.34 -13.84
CA GLY A 324 -19.02 16.38 -14.63
C GLY A 324 -18.48 14.95 -14.53
N ILE A 325 -17.16 14.76 -14.45
CA ILE A 325 -16.54 13.46 -14.21
C ILE A 325 -16.86 12.96 -12.79
N LEU A 326 -16.73 13.80 -11.77
CA LEU A 326 -17.11 13.47 -10.39
C LEU A 326 -18.58 13.07 -10.27
N ARG A 327 -19.49 13.86 -10.87
CA ARG A 327 -20.93 13.54 -10.96
C ARG A 327 -21.15 12.17 -11.60
N SER A 328 -20.43 11.87 -12.67
CA SER A 328 -20.57 10.60 -13.39
C SER A 328 -20.10 9.40 -12.58
N GLY A 329 -19.04 9.56 -11.79
CA GLY A 329 -18.60 8.56 -10.82
C GLY A 329 -19.65 8.31 -9.74
N LEU A 330 -20.18 9.38 -9.15
CA LEU A 330 -21.25 9.32 -8.14
C LEU A 330 -22.56 8.72 -8.68
N ALA A 331 -22.87 8.90 -9.95
CA ALA A 331 -24.05 8.38 -10.61
C ALA A 331 -23.87 6.96 -11.17
N SER A 332 -22.69 6.38 -11.04
CA SER A 332 -22.42 5.01 -11.51
C SER A 332 -23.12 3.97 -10.64
N VAL A 333 -23.15 2.71 -11.12
CA VAL A 333 -23.72 1.58 -10.35
C VAL A 333 -22.76 1.01 -9.32
N ALA A 334 -21.53 1.53 -9.22
CA ALA A 334 -20.55 1.08 -8.25
C ALA A 334 -21.05 1.33 -6.82
N ASP A 335 -20.84 0.36 -5.93
CA ASP A 335 -21.28 0.50 -4.52
C ASP A 335 -20.49 1.58 -3.77
N THR A 336 -19.32 1.98 -4.27
CA THR A 336 -18.50 3.03 -3.67
C THR A 336 -17.84 3.88 -4.76
N PHE A 337 -17.81 5.19 -4.56
CA PHE A 337 -17.05 6.13 -5.37
C PHE A 337 -15.98 6.82 -4.52
N ILE A 338 -14.76 6.83 -5.02
CA ILE A 338 -13.59 7.46 -4.41
C ILE A 338 -13.04 8.53 -5.35
N ALA A 339 -12.86 9.75 -4.85
CA ALA A 339 -12.23 10.82 -5.62
C ALA A 339 -11.15 11.51 -4.80
N GLN A 340 -10.15 12.04 -5.50
CA GLN A 340 -9.11 12.86 -4.88
C GLN A 340 -9.73 14.14 -4.33
N LEU A 341 -9.31 14.58 -3.14
CA LEU A 341 -9.76 15.86 -2.57
C LEU A 341 -9.40 17.03 -3.49
N GLN A 342 -8.26 16.94 -4.15
CA GLN A 342 -7.79 17.90 -5.14
C GLN A 342 -8.78 18.08 -6.30
N ASP A 343 -9.47 17.01 -6.71
CA ASP A 343 -10.48 17.07 -7.78
C ASP A 343 -11.70 17.90 -7.35
N TYR A 344 -12.15 17.74 -6.10
CA TYR A 344 -13.22 18.56 -5.55
C TYR A 344 -12.83 20.03 -5.40
N LEU A 345 -11.55 20.30 -5.15
CA LEU A 345 -11.03 21.65 -5.02
C LEU A 345 -10.62 22.26 -6.37
N GLY A 346 -10.70 21.50 -7.46
CA GLY A 346 -10.34 21.95 -8.81
C GLY A 346 -8.84 22.26 -8.95
N LEU A 347 -7.99 21.59 -8.18
CA LEU A 347 -6.54 21.82 -8.20
C LEU A 347 -5.89 21.04 -9.34
N GLY A 348 -4.94 21.69 -10.03
CA GLY A 348 -4.15 21.09 -11.11
C GLY A 348 -2.71 20.76 -10.67
N ALA A 349 -1.77 20.84 -11.62
CA ALA A 349 -0.35 20.53 -11.40
C ALA A 349 0.31 21.37 -10.29
N GLU A 350 -0.23 22.53 -9.96
CA GLU A 350 0.22 23.36 -8.83
C GLU A 350 0.04 22.65 -7.48
N ALA A 351 -0.96 21.78 -7.36
CA ALA A 351 -1.16 20.96 -6.14
C ALA A 351 -0.05 19.93 -5.97
N GLU A 352 0.50 19.42 -7.07
CA GLU A 352 1.68 18.56 -7.06
C GLU A 352 2.96 19.35 -6.85
N ALA A 353 3.12 20.50 -7.51
CA ALA A 353 4.30 21.36 -7.38
C ALA A 353 4.45 21.98 -5.98
N SER A 354 3.35 22.21 -5.29
CA SER A 354 3.34 22.63 -3.88
C SER A 354 3.62 21.50 -2.90
N ALA A 355 3.67 20.27 -3.40
CA ALA A 355 3.78 19.03 -2.66
C ALA A 355 5.20 18.52 -2.37
N PRO A 356 6.36 19.09 -2.79
CA PRO A 356 7.64 18.60 -2.31
C PRO A 356 7.78 18.60 -0.78
N LEU A 357 6.91 19.32 -0.09
CA LEU A 357 6.80 19.35 1.37
C LEU A 357 5.67 18.46 1.93
N LEU A 358 4.72 18.03 1.09
CA LEU A 358 3.54 17.26 1.51
C LEU A 358 3.42 15.90 0.78
N GLN A 359 4.17 15.67 -0.29
CA GLN A 359 4.11 14.46 -1.10
C GLN A 359 4.34 13.12 -0.36
N PRO A 360 5.00 13.04 0.78
CA PRO A 360 4.97 11.78 1.50
C PRO A 360 3.77 11.61 2.43
N VAL A 361 2.90 12.61 2.59
CA VAL A 361 2.09 12.58 3.80
C VAL A 361 0.63 12.25 3.56
N LEU A 362 -0.04 12.70 2.50
CA LEU A 362 -1.50 12.52 2.48
C LEU A 362 -2.09 12.77 1.08
N THR A 363 -2.30 11.73 0.31
CA THR A 363 -3.37 11.76 -0.67
C THR A 363 -4.66 11.42 0.07
N TYR A 364 -5.51 12.39 0.29
CA TYR A 364 -6.85 12.17 0.84
C TYR A 364 -7.81 11.85 -0.31
N GLN A 365 -8.51 10.77 -0.18
CA GLN A 365 -9.63 10.46 -1.05
C GLN A 365 -10.93 10.52 -0.24
N LEU A 366 -11.91 11.22 -0.78
CA LEU A 366 -13.24 11.29 -0.19
C LEU A 366 -14.10 10.18 -0.78
N ILE A 367 -14.69 9.35 0.06
CA ILE A 367 -15.56 8.25 -0.34
C ILE A 367 -16.96 8.55 0.13
N LEU A 368 -17.91 8.51 -0.81
CA LEU A 368 -19.34 8.64 -0.49
C LEU A 368 -19.99 7.28 -0.72
N PRO A 369 -20.47 6.60 0.34
CA PRO A 369 -21.22 5.36 0.19
C PRO A 369 -22.58 5.61 -0.47
N ASP A 370 -23.07 4.62 -1.21
CA ASP A 370 -24.38 4.68 -1.89
C ASP A 370 -25.52 4.86 -0.87
N GLY A 371 -26.34 5.89 -1.06
CA GLY A 371 -27.51 6.17 -0.21
C GLY A 371 -27.22 6.87 1.11
N ALA A 372 -26.01 7.32 1.36
CA ALA A 372 -25.70 8.14 2.53
C ALA A 372 -26.08 9.60 2.31
N ASP A 373 -26.65 10.23 3.37
CA ASP A 373 -26.72 11.68 3.43
C ASP A 373 -25.31 12.26 3.29
N ALA A 374 -25.19 13.47 2.73
CA ALA A 374 -23.94 14.16 2.39
C ALA A 374 -22.94 14.34 3.58
N HIS A 375 -23.19 13.70 4.71
CA HIS A 375 -22.37 13.72 5.91
C HIS A 375 -21.52 12.45 6.14
N SER A 376 -21.63 11.42 5.29
CA SER A 376 -20.84 10.19 5.41
C SER A 376 -19.70 10.23 4.39
N ALA A 377 -18.55 10.78 4.78
CA ALA A 377 -17.35 10.80 3.94
C ALA A 377 -16.30 9.84 4.52
N LEU A 378 -15.64 9.06 3.64
CA LEU A 378 -14.49 8.23 3.97
C LEU A 378 -13.18 8.93 3.59
N ILE A 379 -12.17 8.84 4.44
CA ILE A 379 -10.85 9.39 4.18
C ILE A 379 -9.89 8.24 3.92
N THR A 380 -9.29 8.20 2.72
CA THR A 380 -8.26 7.22 2.39
C THR A 380 -6.87 7.75 2.74
N VAL A 381 -6.08 6.95 3.45
CA VAL A 381 -4.68 7.24 3.72
C VAL A 381 -3.84 6.14 3.06
N SER A 382 -2.96 6.51 2.14
CA SER A 382 -2.05 5.53 1.52
C SER A 382 -0.96 5.12 2.50
N TYR A 383 -0.94 3.83 2.83
CA TYR A 383 0.04 3.24 3.75
C TYR A 383 1.43 3.07 3.13
N THR A 384 1.52 2.99 1.80
CA THR A 384 2.78 2.87 1.07
C THR A 384 3.75 3.99 1.42
N HIS A 385 3.23 5.19 1.65
CA HIS A 385 4.02 6.36 1.99
C HIS A 385 4.47 6.39 3.46
N LEU A 386 3.72 5.77 4.37
CA LEU A 386 4.15 5.65 5.77
C LEU A 386 5.30 4.63 5.92
N ARG A 387 5.29 3.54 5.16
CA ARG A 387 6.40 2.56 5.14
C ARG A 387 7.56 2.96 4.24
N ALA A 388 7.33 3.64 3.11
CA ALA A 388 8.41 4.09 2.23
C ALA A 388 9.36 5.07 2.92
N HIS A 389 8.90 5.82 3.91
CA HIS A 389 9.77 6.64 4.74
C HIS A 389 10.61 5.86 5.75
N GLU A 390 10.21 4.65 6.09
CA GLU A 390 10.95 3.76 6.97
C GLU A 390 12.00 2.92 6.21
N THR A 391 11.84 2.78 4.88
CA THR A 391 12.69 1.92 4.05
C THR A 391 13.54 2.66 3.01
N CYS A 392 13.27 3.93 2.74
CA CYS A 392 13.97 4.76 1.75
C CYS A 392 14.74 5.93 2.39
N ALA A 393 15.40 5.70 3.51
CA ALA A 393 16.37 6.65 4.06
C ALA A 393 17.79 6.11 3.88
#